data_b56173c5607f4ead54e597d2ee90cde1
#
_entry.id   b56173c5607f4ead54e597d2ee90cde1
#
_cell.length_a   1.000
_cell.length_b   1.000
_cell.length_c   1.000
_cell.angle_alpha   90.00
_cell.angle_beta   90.00
_cell.angle_gamma   90.00
#
_symmetry.space_group_name_H-M   'P 1'
#
loop_
_entity.id
_entity.type
_entity.pdbx_description
1 polymer ?
#
loop_
_entity_poly.entity_id
_entity_poly.type
_entity_poly.pdbx_seq_one_letter_code
_entity_poly.pdbx_strand_id
1 'polypeptide(L)'
;MTMKTSSAAQLATFAAGLRFDAIPEPVVRFAENLLVDWFGSAVAGHGSRPVETIAHFAQSMGPAEGPSEVLVSRAGTTPYLAALANGAASHVAEQDDVHNGSVFHPATVVFPPAVAVAQALQASGRDLITASVAGYEVGIRVGEFLGRSHYKVFHTTGTAGTLAAAAAVGHLLKLDAAQMLHAFGSAGTQSAGLWEFLRTAADSKQLHTAHAA
;
A
#
# COMPACT_ATOMS: atom_id res chain seq x y z
N MET A 1 -28.43 13.81 -21.95
CA MET A 1 -27.57 12.61 -22.02
C MET A 1 -26.64 12.67 -20.82
N THR A 2 -26.97 11.98 -19.73
CA THR A 2 -26.14 11.93 -18.53
C THR A 2 -24.86 11.18 -18.87
N MET A 3 -23.73 11.85 -18.86
CA MET A 3 -22.43 11.19 -18.99
C MET A 3 -22.31 10.16 -17.86
N LYS A 4 -22.15 8.87 -18.18
CA LYS A 4 -21.85 7.85 -17.16
C LYS A 4 -20.55 8.25 -16.48
N THR A 5 -20.57 8.42 -15.18
CA THR A 5 -19.37 8.66 -14.38
C THR A 5 -18.36 7.51 -14.64
N SER A 6 -17.11 7.84 -14.94
CA SER A 6 -16.09 6.81 -15.22
C SER A 6 -15.86 5.92 -13.98
N SER A 7 -15.43 4.68 -14.19
CA SER A 7 -15.12 3.76 -13.08
C SER A 7 -14.06 4.33 -12.13
N ALA A 8 -13.07 5.03 -12.68
CA ALA A 8 -12.05 5.72 -11.85
C ALA A 8 -12.67 6.81 -10.97
N ALA A 9 -13.62 7.60 -11.50
CA ALA A 9 -14.32 8.62 -10.71
C ALA A 9 -15.23 8.00 -9.64
N GLN A 10 -15.83 6.83 -9.91
CA GLN A 10 -16.61 6.09 -8.90
C GLN A 10 -15.72 5.60 -7.76
N LEU A 11 -14.56 5.01 -8.08
CA LEU A 11 -13.58 4.59 -7.08
C LEU A 11 -13.06 5.77 -6.26
N ALA A 12 -12.76 6.89 -6.90
CA ALA A 12 -12.31 8.11 -6.21
C ALA A 12 -13.38 8.65 -5.25
N THR A 13 -14.64 8.68 -5.70
CA THR A 13 -15.78 9.11 -4.85
C THR A 13 -15.95 8.17 -3.65
N PHE A 14 -15.84 6.86 -3.87
CA PHE A 14 -15.91 5.88 -2.80
C PHE A 14 -14.75 6.08 -1.80
N ALA A 15 -13.51 6.12 -2.27
CA ALA A 15 -12.33 6.21 -1.40
C ALA A 15 -12.31 7.52 -0.60
N ALA A 16 -12.68 8.65 -1.21
CA ALA A 16 -12.75 9.92 -0.52
C ALA A 16 -13.93 10.02 0.48
N GLY A 17 -15.05 9.38 0.15
CA GLY A 17 -16.28 9.49 0.92
C GLY A 17 -16.49 8.42 1.99
N LEU A 18 -15.62 7.41 2.10
CA LEU A 18 -15.77 6.33 3.05
C LEU A 18 -15.71 6.87 4.50
N ARG A 19 -16.61 6.38 5.34
CA ARG A 19 -16.67 6.76 6.76
C ARG A 19 -16.60 5.51 7.62
N PHE A 20 -15.92 5.59 8.75
CA PHE A 20 -15.80 4.46 9.68
C PHE A 20 -17.16 3.84 10.04
N ASP A 21 -18.13 4.68 10.37
CA ASP A 21 -19.46 4.22 10.80
C ASP A 21 -20.30 3.58 9.66
N ALA A 22 -19.85 3.70 8.41
CA ALA A 22 -20.44 3.03 7.25
C ALA A 22 -19.80 1.66 6.95
N ILE A 23 -18.69 1.32 7.62
CA ILE A 23 -18.01 0.03 7.44
C ILE A 23 -18.69 -1.00 8.36
N PRO A 24 -19.16 -2.15 7.82
CA PRO A 24 -19.73 -3.20 8.66
C PRO A 24 -18.73 -3.69 9.71
N GLU A 25 -19.18 -3.93 10.94
CA GLU A 25 -18.33 -4.39 12.04
C GLU A 25 -17.44 -5.61 11.69
N PRO A 26 -17.93 -6.66 11.00
CA PRO A 26 -17.08 -7.77 10.59
C PRO A 26 -15.91 -7.35 9.68
N VAL A 27 -16.10 -6.33 8.83
CA VAL A 27 -15.03 -5.80 7.96
C VAL A 27 -14.00 -5.02 8.78
N VAL A 28 -14.43 -4.25 9.77
CA VAL A 28 -13.53 -3.57 10.70
C VAL A 28 -12.65 -4.57 11.42
N ARG A 29 -13.24 -5.61 12.02
CA ARG A 29 -12.49 -6.68 12.73
C ARG A 29 -11.55 -7.42 11.80
N PHE A 30 -11.95 -7.66 10.56
CA PHE A 30 -11.09 -8.30 9.58
C PHE A 30 -9.90 -7.40 9.20
N ALA A 31 -10.12 -6.10 9.01
CA ALA A 31 -9.05 -5.15 8.75
C ALA A 31 -8.07 -5.01 9.95
N GLU A 32 -8.57 -5.08 11.18
CA GLU A 32 -7.73 -5.13 12.39
C GLU A 32 -6.85 -6.39 12.39
N ASN A 33 -7.40 -7.56 12.06
CA ASN A 33 -6.64 -8.80 11.96
C ASN A 33 -5.58 -8.75 10.85
N LEU A 34 -5.92 -8.18 9.68
CA LEU A 34 -4.98 -7.97 8.58
C LEU A 34 -3.84 -7.01 8.96
N LEU A 35 -4.13 -5.98 9.77
CA LEU A 35 -3.09 -5.08 10.29
C LEU A 35 -2.10 -5.84 11.20
N VAL A 36 -2.60 -6.72 12.06
CA VAL A 36 -1.75 -7.55 12.93
C VAL A 36 -0.92 -8.54 12.11
N ASP A 37 -1.54 -9.19 11.13
CA ASP A 37 -0.88 -10.12 10.20
C ASP A 37 0.24 -9.42 9.40
N TRP A 38 -0.07 -8.25 8.83
CA TRP A 38 0.91 -7.42 8.13
C TRP A 38 2.08 -7.04 9.03
N PHE A 39 1.81 -6.64 10.28
CA PHE A 39 2.86 -6.29 11.23
C PHE A 39 3.78 -7.48 11.53
N GLY A 40 3.18 -8.67 11.71
CA GLY A 40 3.93 -9.92 11.86
C GLY A 40 4.82 -10.22 10.66
N SER A 41 4.28 -10.07 9.45
CA SER A 41 5.01 -10.25 8.19
C SER A 41 6.18 -9.26 8.05
N ALA A 42 5.96 -7.99 8.41
CA ALA A 42 7.01 -6.97 8.39
C ALA A 42 8.14 -7.27 9.38
N VAL A 43 7.81 -7.71 10.59
CA VAL A 43 8.82 -8.11 11.61
C VAL A 43 9.58 -9.36 11.15
N ALA A 44 8.92 -10.32 10.51
CA ALA A 44 9.56 -11.52 9.96
C ALA A 44 10.58 -11.19 8.86
N GLY A 45 10.46 -10.03 8.21
CA GLY A 45 11.43 -9.56 7.22
C GLY A 45 12.77 -9.07 7.78
N HIS A 46 12.87 -8.87 9.10
CA HIS A 46 14.10 -8.43 9.75
C HIS A 46 15.29 -9.35 9.43
N GLY A 47 16.45 -8.75 9.17
CA GLY A 47 17.69 -9.46 8.88
C GLY A 47 17.81 -10.01 7.46
N SER A 48 16.79 -9.87 6.62
CA SER A 48 16.91 -10.26 5.21
C SER A 48 17.67 -9.20 4.40
N ARG A 49 18.56 -9.64 3.51
CA ARG A 49 19.43 -8.75 2.72
C ARG A 49 18.68 -7.63 1.99
N PRO A 50 17.60 -7.88 1.23
CA PRO A 50 16.90 -6.81 0.52
C PRO A 50 16.27 -5.79 1.48
N VAL A 51 15.73 -6.22 2.60
CA VAL A 51 15.11 -5.34 3.61
C VAL A 51 16.16 -4.46 4.28
N GLU A 52 17.27 -5.04 4.74
CA GLU A 52 18.36 -4.29 5.35
C GLU A 52 18.97 -3.27 4.38
N THR A 53 19.08 -3.63 3.10
CA THR A 53 19.57 -2.71 2.06
C THR A 53 18.61 -1.51 1.87
N ILE A 54 17.30 -1.76 1.79
CA ILE A 54 16.31 -0.70 1.62
C ILE A 54 16.17 0.15 2.89
N ALA A 55 16.22 -0.47 4.08
CA ALA A 55 16.22 0.25 5.34
C ALA A 55 17.45 1.16 5.50
N HIS A 56 18.64 0.65 5.14
CA HIS A 56 19.86 1.46 5.11
C HIS A 56 19.78 2.62 4.12
N PHE A 57 19.24 2.38 2.92
CA PHE A 57 18.96 3.45 1.96
C PHE A 57 18.05 4.52 2.55
N ALA A 58 16.93 4.10 3.17
CA ALA A 58 15.99 5.04 3.80
C ALA A 58 16.65 5.87 4.91
N GLN A 59 17.53 5.26 5.73
CA GLN A 59 18.30 5.98 6.75
C GLN A 59 19.33 6.94 6.17
N SER A 60 20.01 6.55 5.09
CA SER A 60 21.06 7.39 4.47
C SER A 60 20.49 8.57 3.69
N MET A 61 19.28 8.45 3.16
CA MET A 61 18.60 9.47 2.35
C MET A 61 17.63 10.34 3.15
N GLY A 62 17.23 9.87 4.31
CA GLY A 62 16.26 10.55 5.17
C GLY A 62 16.91 11.41 6.26
N PRO A 63 16.09 12.18 6.99
CA PRO A 63 16.53 12.85 8.20
C PRO A 63 16.86 11.82 9.30
N ALA A 64 17.72 12.19 10.24
CA ALA A 64 18.09 11.35 11.39
C ALA A 64 16.91 11.08 12.33
N GLU A 65 15.89 11.94 12.30
CA GLU A 65 14.65 11.83 13.08
C GLU A 65 13.46 12.22 12.21
N GLY A 66 12.32 11.61 12.45
CA GLY A 66 11.09 11.91 11.69
C GLY A 66 9.85 11.30 12.33
N PRO A 67 8.67 11.68 11.83
CA PRO A 67 7.40 11.31 12.45
C PRO A 67 6.98 9.87 12.21
N SER A 68 7.63 9.16 11.29
CA SER A 68 7.22 7.82 10.85
C SER A 68 8.33 6.81 11.06
N GLU A 69 7.97 5.60 11.47
CA GLU A 69 8.90 4.59 11.93
C GLU A 69 9.18 3.52 10.85
N VAL A 70 10.47 3.21 10.66
CA VAL A 70 10.92 2.01 9.97
C VAL A 70 10.89 0.84 10.98
N LEU A 71 9.96 -0.09 10.81
CA LEU A 71 9.65 -1.13 11.81
C LEU A 71 10.85 -2.01 12.17
N VAL A 72 11.64 -2.42 11.18
CA VAL A 72 12.78 -3.34 11.41
C VAL A 72 13.95 -2.69 12.15
N SER A 73 14.18 -1.39 11.97
CA SER A 73 15.29 -0.65 12.60
C SER A 73 14.85 0.22 13.79
N ARG A 74 13.55 0.44 13.95
CA ARG A 74 12.95 1.37 14.93
C ARG A 74 13.38 2.83 14.73
N ALA A 75 13.96 3.16 13.58
CA ALA A 75 14.39 4.51 13.26
C ALA A 75 13.21 5.36 12.77
N GLY A 76 13.16 6.62 13.24
CA GLY A 76 12.23 7.62 12.72
C GLY A 76 12.75 8.22 11.40
N THR A 77 11.82 8.47 10.45
CA THR A 77 12.15 9.10 9.16
C THR A 77 10.91 9.78 8.57
N THR A 78 10.98 10.19 7.29
CA THR A 78 9.81 10.70 6.58
C THR A 78 8.78 9.60 6.30
N PRO A 79 7.48 9.94 6.15
CA PRO A 79 6.46 8.94 5.80
C PRO A 79 6.79 8.13 4.55
N TYR A 80 7.32 8.77 3.53
CA TYR A 80 7.71 8.12 2.27
C TYR A 80 8.79 7.04 2.49
N LEU A 81 9.86 7.36 3.21
CA LEU A 81 10.96 6.43 3.44
C LEU A 81 10.59 5.31 4.42
N ALA A 82 9.72 5.61 5.39
CA ALA A 82 9.16 4.58 6.27
C ALA A 82 8.25 3.61 5.48
N ALA A 83 7.38 4.11 4.62
CA ALA A 83 6.54 3.30 3.76
C ALA A 83 7.36 2.39 2.83
N LEU A 84 8.38 2.96 2.18
CA LEU A 84 9.32 2.22 1.32
C LEU A 84 9.96 1.03 2.05
N ALA A 85 10.56 1.27 3.22
CA ALA A 85 11.25 0.23 3.99
C ALA A 85 10.28 -0.82 4.55
N ASN A 86 9.14 -0.39 5.08
CA ASN A 86 8.13 -1.27 5.66
C ASN A 86 7.41 -2.10 4.58
N GLY A 87 7.20 -1.55 3.38
CA GLY A 87 6.66 -2.27 2.22
C GLY A 87 7.56 -3.42 1.78
N ALA A 88 8.87 -3.18 1.72
CA ALA A 88 9.85 -4.25 1.45
C ALA A 88 9.84 -5.32 2.54
N ALA A 89 9.87 -4.90 3.81
CA ALA A 89 9.94 -5.79 4.96
C ALA A 89 8.73 -6.72 5.05
N SER A 90 7.53 -6.21 4.77
CA SER A 90 6.28 -6.98 4.90
C SER A 90 6.08 -8.02 3.79
N HIS A 91 6.84 -7.96 2.69
CA HIS A 91 6.66 -8.90 1.56
C HIS A 91 7.77 -9.94 1.42
N VAL A 92 8.91 -9.76 2.08
CA VAL A 92 10.08 -10.63 1.85
C VAL A 92 9.88 -12.05 2.37
N ALA A 93 9.12 -12.22 3.44
CA ALA A 93 8.84 -13.53 4.05
C ALA A 93 7.73 -14.32 3.30
N GLU A 94 7.03 -13.70 2.32
CA GLU A 94 5.92 -14.31 1.57
C GLU A 94 4.81 -14.86 2.48
N GLN A 95 4.56 -14.21 3.61
CA GLN A 95 3.55 -14.57 4.61
C GLN A 95 2.39 -13.57 4.67
N ASP A 96 2.54 -12.44 3.97
CA ASP A 96 1.53 -11.41 3.83
C ASP A 96 0.29 -11.92 3.07
N ASP A 97 -0.84 -11.30 3.33
CA ASP A 97 -2.13 -11.67 2.75
C ASP A 97 -2.13 -11.71 1.21
N VAL A 98 -3.09 -12.43 0.64
CA VAL A 98 -3.29 -12.49 -0.81
C VAL A 98 -4.76 -12.50 -1.18
N HIS A 99 -5.16 -11.66 -2.12
CA HIS A 99 -6.45 -11.75 -2.79
C HIS A 99 -6.30 -12.56 -4.08
N ASN A 100 -6.74 -13.82 -4.06
CA ASN A 100 -6.53 -14.78 -5.16
C ASN A 100 -7.19 -14.35 -6.48
N GLY A 101 -8.31 -13.65 -6.45
CA GLY A 101 -9.03 -13.18 -7.64
C GLY A 101 -8.19 -12.23 -8.50
N SER A 102 -7.46 -11.33 -7.86
CA SER A 102 -6.59 -10.33 -8.50
C SER A 102 -5.10 -10.72 -8.50
N VAL A 103 -4.72 -11.80 -7.80
CA VAL A 103 -3.30 -12.19 -7.55
C VAL A 103 -2.51 -10.99 -7.01
N PHE A 104 -3.03 -10.41 -5.94
CA PHE A 104 -2.58 -9.16 -5.36
C PHE A 104 -2.39 -9.32 -3.86
N HIS A 105 -1.30 -8.78 -3.31
CA HIS A 105 -0.98 -8.75 -1.88
C HIS A 105 -1.28 -7.36 -1.31
N PRO A 106 -2.52 -7.10 -0.83
CA PRO A 106 -2.93 -5.75 -0.44
C PRO A 106 -2.17 -5.21 0.77
N ALA A 107 -1.97 -6.02 1.80
CA ALA A 107 -1.39 -5.57 3.07
C ALA A 107 -0.06 -4.87 2.89
N THR A 108 0.82 -5.43 2.05
CA THR A 108 2.20 -4.95 1.86
C THR A 108 2.30 -3.59 1.14
N VAL A 109 1.24 -3.11 0.54
CA VAL A 109 1.20 -1.81 -0.17
C VAL A 109 0.17 -0.84 0.40
N VAL A 110 -0.74 -1.30 1.26
CA VAL A 110 -1.74 -0.45 1.91
C VAL A 110 -1.28 -0.02 3.31
N PHE A 111 -0.90 -0.98 4.17
CA PHE A 111 -0.55 -0.64 5.55
C PHE A 111 0.75 0.16 5.69
N PRO A 112 1.85 -0.11 4.95
CA PRO A 112 3.06 0.67 5.10
C PRO A 112 2.85 2.19 4.92
N PRO A 113 2.28 2.69 3.82
CA PRO A 113 2.05 4.12 3.64
C PRO A 113 0.94 4.64 4.56
N ALA A 114 -0.11 3.86 4.81
CA ALA A 114 -1.18 4.28 5.71
C ALA A 114 -0.68 4.47 7.15
N VAL A 115 0.10 3.55 7.69
CA VAL A 115 0.69 3.65 9.03
C VAL A 115 1.67 4.82 9.09
N ALA A 116 2.58 4.94 8.11
CA ALA A 116 3.57 6.01 8.09
C ALA A 116 2.92 7.41 8.05
N VAL A 117 1.90 7.59 7.22
CA VAL A 117 1.16 8.87 7.14
C VAL A 117 0.29 9.09 8.38
N ALA A 118 -0.36 8.03 8.90
CA ALA A 118 -1.14 8.13 10.14
C ALA A 118 -0.27 8.56 11.33
N GLN A 119 0.95 8.04 11.46
CA GLN A 119 1.93 8.47 12.46
C GLN A 119 2.25 9.96 12.31
N ALA A 120 2.56 10.40 11.10
CA ALA A 120 2.91 11.80 10.82
C ALA A 120 1.75 12.77 11.10
N LEU A 121 0.51 12.35 10.84
CA LEU A 121 -0.69 13.13 11.09
C LEU A 121 -1.24 12.98 12.51
N GLN A 122 -0.69 12.09 13.32
CA GLN A 122 -1.24 11.68 14.61
C GLN A 122 -2.72 11.25 14.48
N ALA A 123 -3.04 10.54 13.39
CA ALA A 123 -4.39 10.08 13.08
C ALA A 123 -4.84 8.99 14.05
N SER A 124 -6.15 8.88 14.24
CA SER A 124 -6.72 7.83 15.10
C SER A 124 -6.66 6.45 14.46
N GLY A 125 -6.76 5.38 15.27
CA GLY A 125 -6.90 4.02 14.76
C GLY A 125 -8.14 3.84 13.86
N ARG A 126 -9.23 4.58 14.13
CA ARG A 126 -10.42 4.58 13.26
C ARG A 126 -10.11 5.17 11.88
N ASP A 127 -9.35 6.26 11.82
CA ASP A 127 -8.92 6.85 10.55
C ASP A 127 -8.00 5.89 9.78
N LEU A 128 -7.06 5.24 10.47
CA LEU A 128 -6.17 4.25 9.86
C LEU A 128 -6.94 3.07 9.26
N ILE A 129 -7.86 2.46 10.01
CA ILE A 129 -8.68 1.35 9.52
C ILE A 129 -9.55 1.78 8.34
N THR A 130 -10.19 2.96 8.40
CA THR A 130 -11.01 3.47 7.30
C THR A 130 -10.18 3.66 6.03
N ALA A 131 -9.01 4.28 6.16
CA ALA A 131 -8.09 4.48 5.05
C ALA A 131 -7.59 3.15 4.47
N SER A 132 -7.29 2.18 5.32
CA SER A 132 -6.86 0.85 4.90
C SER A 132 -7.95 0.13 4.10
N VAL A 133 -9.21 0.17 4.57
CA VAL A 133 -10.35 -0.40 3.83
C VAL A 133 -10.51 0.28 2.47
N ALA A 134 -10.37 1.62 2.39
CA ALA A 134 -10.40 2.32 1.11
C ALA A 134 -9.29 1.85 0.16
N GLY A 135 -8.07 1.67 0.68
CA GLY A 135 -6.94 1.15 -0.09
C GLY A 135 -7.15 -0.27 -0.60
N TYR A 136 -7.60 -1.18 0.27
CA TYR A 136 -7.93 -2.56 -0.10
C TYR A 136 -8.97 -2.63 -1.20
N GLU A 137 -10.09 -1.94 -1.03
CA GLU A 137 -11.20 -1.94 -1.99
C GLU A 137 -10.77 -1.41 -3.38
N VAL A 138 -10.00 -0.32 -3.41
CA VAL A 138 -9.50 0.23 -4.67
C VAL A 138 -8.48 -0.71 -5.30
N GLY A 139 -7.49 -1.17 -4.56
CA GLY A 139 -6.43 -2.03 -5.08
C GLY A 139 -6.95 -3.36 -5.61
N ILE A 140 -7.84 -4.03 -4.87
CA ILE A 140 -8.43 -5.31 -5.28
C ILE A 140 -9.25 -5.13 -6.58
N ARG A 141 -10.12 -4.12 -6.67
CA ARG A 141 -10.92 -3.86 -7.88
C ARG A 141 -10.06 -3.52 -9.09
N VAL A 142 -8.99 -2.75 -8.90
CA VAL A 142 -8.02 -2.48 -9.97
C VAL A 142 -7.32 -3.77 -10.39
N GLY A 143 -6.86 -4.59 -9.44
CA GLY A 143 -6.22 -5.86 -9.73
C GLY A 143 -7.13 -6.85 -10.47
N GLU A 144 -8.41 -6.92 -10.10
CA GLU A 144 -9.42 -7.72 -10.83
C GLU A 144 -9.64 -7.20 -12.25
N PHE A 145 -9.72 -5.87 -12.44
CA PHE A 145 -9.84 -5.25 -13.74
C PHE A 145 -8.64 -5.56 -14.66
N LEU A 146 -7.42 -5.53 -14.12
CA LEU A 146 -6.19 -5.87 -14.86
C LEU A 146 -6.17 -7.33 -15.32
N GLY A 147 -6.63 -8.24 -14.48
CA GLY A 147 -6.84 -9.63 -14.81
C GLY A 147 -5.57 -10.44 -15.11
N ARG A 148 -5.76 -11.68 -15.57
CA ARG A 148 -4.67 -12.66 -15.77
C ARG A 148 -3.71 -12.31 -16.90
N SER A 149 -4.12 -11.56 -17.89
CA SER A 149 -3.25 -11.11 -18.99
C SER A 149 -2.17 -10.15 -18.50
N HIS A 150 -2.53 -9.24 -17.60
CA HIS A 150 -1.61 -8.34 -16.93
C HIS A 150 -0.58 -9.13 -16.09
N TYR A 151 -1.05 -10.09 -15.31
CA TYR A 151 -0.20 -10.92 -14.43
C TYR A 151 0.87 -11.72 -15.19
N LYS A 152 0.72 -11.96 -16.49
CA LYS A 152 1.76 -12.62 -17.29
C LYS A 152 3.02 -11.76 -17.49
N VAL A 153 2.91 -10.46 -17.33
CA VAL A 153 3.99 -9.49 -17.61
C VAL A 153 4.37 -8.71 -16.35
N PHE A 154 3.38 -8.35 -15.53
CA PHE A 154 3.57 -7.46 -14.39
C PHE A 154 3.19 -8.12 -13.07
N HIS A 155 3.92 -7.81 -12.03
CA HIS A 155 3.59 -8.10 -10.64
C HIS A 155 2.43 -7.20 -10.22
N THR A 156 1.23 -7.76 -10.08
CA THR A 156 0.01 -6.98 -9.78
C THR A 156 0.15 -6.16 -8.50
N THR A 157 0.86 -6.68 -7.49
CA THR A 157 1.14 -5.95 -6.25
C THR A 157 1.93 -4.67 -6.51
N GLY A 158 2.90 -4.68 -7.43
CA GLY A 158 3.66 -3.48 -7.79
C GLY A 158 2.86 -2.47 -8.62
N THR A 159 1.84 -2.92 -9.36
CA THR A 159 1.06 -2.04 -10.25
C THR A 159 -0.25 -1.57 -9.63
N ALA A 160 -1.16 -2.47 -9.28
CA ALA A 160 -2.41 -2.12 -8.60
C ALA A 160 -2.17 -1.54 -7.20
N GLY A 161 -1.08 -1.96 -6.56
CA GLY A 161 -0.67 -1.47 -5.23
C GLY A 161 -0.43 0.02 -5.16
N THR A 162 0.12 0.62 -6.20
CA THR A 162 0.34 2.08 -6.26
C THR A 162 -0.98 2.86 -6.16
N LEU A 163 -2.07 2.35 -6.76
CA LEU A 163 -3.39 2.97 -6.63
C LEU A 163 -4.03 2.67 -5.28
N ALA A 164 -3.77 1.48 -4.71
CA ALA A 164 -4.21 1.13 -3.36
C ALA A 164 -3.59 2.05 -2.31
N ALA A 165 -2.27 2.27 -2.38
CA ALA A 165 -1.54 3.21 -1.54
C ALA A 165 -2.09 4.64 -1.67
N ALA A 166 -2.29 5.10 -2.92
CA ALA A 166 -2.86 6.43 -3.17
C ALA A 166 -4.26 6.60 -2.59
N ALA A 167 -5.10 5.56 -2.60
CA ALA A 167 -6.43 5.59 -1.98
C ALA A 167 -6.34 5.71 -0.46
N ALA A 168 -5.50 4.90 0.19
CA ALA A 168 -5.32 4.92 1.64
C ALA A 168 -4.74 6.25 2.12
N VAL A 169 -3.64 6.70 1.51
CA VAL A 169 -2.99 7.97 1.86
C VAL A 169 -3.90 9.16 1.55
N GLY A 170 -4.53 9.17 0.38
CA GLY A 170 -5.46 10.23 -0.01
C GLY A 170 -6.65 10.35 0.95
N HIS A 171 -7.14 9.22 1.49
CA HIS A 171 -8.18 9.22 2.52
C HIS A 171 -7.70 9.86 3.83
N LEU A 172 -6.50 9.51 4.32
CA LEU A 172 -5.89 10.13 5.51
C LEU A 172 -5.66 11.62 5.34
N LEU A 173 -5.23 12.05 4.14
CA LEU A 173 -5.04 13.45 3.79
C LEU A 173 -6.36 14.21 3.54
N LYS A 174 -7.51 13.53 3.67
CA LYS A 174 -8.85 14.09 3.48
C LYS A 174 -9.06 14.71 2.09
N LEU A 175 -8.47 14.09 1.06
CA LEU A 175 -8.69 14.51 -0.32
C LEU A 175 -10.17 14.38 -0.69
N ASP A 176 -10.70 15.36 -1.41
CA ASP A 176 -12.03 15.24 -2.02
C ASP A 176 -11.99 14.29 -3.24
N ALA A 177 -13.17 13.96 -3.79
CA ALA A 177 -13.27 13.02 -4.90
C ALA A 177 -12.52 13.47 -6.17
N ALA A 178 -12.43 14.76 -6.44
CA ALA A 178 -11.70 15.30 -7.58
C ALA A 178 -10.18 15.20 -7.35
N GLN A 179 -9.72 15.57 -6.17
CA GLN A 179 -8.32 15.43 -5.76
C GLN A 179 -7.88 13.95 -5.72
N MET A 180 -8.75 13.05 -5.21
CA MET A 180 -8.50 11.61 -5.21
C MET A 180 -8.37 11.05 -6.63
N LEU A 181 -9.21 11.49 -7.57
CA LEU A 181 -9.12 11.10 -8.97
C LEU A 181 -7.79 11.55 -9.60
N HIS A 182 -7.34 12.77 -9.30
CA HIS A 182 -6.02 13.26 -9.73
C HIS A 182 -4.87 12.47 -9.08
N ALA A 183 -5.00 12.11 -7.80
CA ALA A 183 -4.03 11.26 -7.12
C ALA A 183 -3.93 9.88 -7.80
N PHE A 184 -5.04 9.26 -8.19
CA PHE A 184 -5.03 8.01 -8.97
C PHE A 184 -4.35 8.19 -10.34
N GLY A 185 -4.58 9.30 -11.02
CA GLY A 185 -3.88 9.62 -12.27
C GLY A 185 -2.37 9.67 -12.08
N SER A 186 -1.91 10.37 -11.04
CA SER A 186 -0.48 10.48 -10.71
C SER A 186 0.11 9.13 -10.30
N ALA A 187 -0.55 8.38 -9.42
CA ALA A 187 -0.14 7.06 -8.97
C ALA A 187 -0.04 6.06 -10.15
N GLY A 188 -1.00 6.09 -11.07
CA GLY A 188 -1.00 5.23 -12.25
C GLY A 188 0.23 5.41 -13.14
N THR A 189 0.82 6.61 -13.20
CA THR A 189 2.05 6.86 -13.95
C THR A 189 3.30 6.30 -13.27
N GLN A 190 3.22 5.97 -11.99
CA GLN A 190 4.32 5.39 -11.18
C GLN A 190 4.23 3.86 -11.07
N SER A 191 3.14 3.26 -11.58
CA SER A 191 2.94 1.80 -11.51
C SER A 191 4.03 1.06 -12.28
N ALA A 192 4.73 0.14 -11.61
CA ALA A 192 5.87 -0.59 -12.14
C ALA A 192 5.93 -2.03 -11.58
N GLY A 193 6.79 -2.86 -12.16
CA GLY A 193 7.06 -4.19 -11.64
C GLY A 193 6.96 -5.31 -12.68
N LEU A 194 8.00 -5.48 -13.51
CA LEU A 194 8.09 -6.60 -14.46
C LEU A 194 8.45 -7.91 -13.75
N TRP A 195 7.95 -9.05 -14.24
CA TRP A 195 8.27 -10.39 -13.73
C TRP A 195 9.71 -10.86 -14.01
N GLU A 196 10.57 -10.02 -14.56
CA GLU A 196 11.93 -10.41 -14.93
C GLU A 196 12.76 -10.93 -13.77
N PHE A 197 12.52 -10.47 -12.55
CA PHE A 197 13.20 -10.97 -11.35
C PHE A 197 13.04 -12.47 -11.12
N LEU A 198 11.96 -13.10 -11.58
CA LEU A 198 11.77 -14.56 -11.47
C LEU A 198 12.81 -15.35 -12.27
N ARG A 199 13.35 -14.77 -13.34
CA ARG A 199 14.35 -15.43 -14.19
C ARG A 199 15.76 -15.31 -13.64
N THR A 200 16.02 -14.25 -12.89
CA THR A 200 17.35 -13.91 -12.40
C THR A 200 17.51 -14.12 -10.91
N ALA A 201 16.45 -14.53 -10.20
CA ALA A 201 16.39 -14.60 -8.73
C ALA A 201 16.85 -13.29 -8.06
N ALA A 202 16.53 -12.15 -8.67
CA ALA A 202 16.91 -10.85 -8.14
C ALA A 202 16.01 -10.44 -6.96
N ASP A 203 16.57 -9.71 -6.00
CA ASP A 203 15.86 -9.18 -4.82
C ASP A 203 14.91 -8.01 -5.17
N SER A 204 14.69 -7.74 -6.45
CA SER A 204 13.87 -6.60 -6.90
C SER A 204 12.35 -6.78 -6.68
N LYS A 205 11.88 -7.98 -6.33
CA LYS A 205 10.48 -8.20 -5.96
C LYS A 205 10.08 -7.32 -4.77
N GLN A 206 10.92 -7.28 -3.74
CA GLN A 206 10.70 -6.46 -2.56
C GLN A 206 10.74 -4.97 -2.86
N LEU A 207 11.52 -4.56 -3.88
CA LEU A 207 11.53 -3.19 -4.36
C LEU A 207 10.24 -2.81 -5.09
N HIS A 208 9.55 -3.76 -5.74
CA HIS A 208 8.23 -3.49 -6.33
C HIS A 208 7.19 -3.11 -5.28
N THR A 209 7.15 -3.84 -4.16
CA THR A 209 6.22 -3.55 -3.07
C THR A 209 6.62 -2.28 -2.32
N ALA A 210 7.92 -2.10 -2.07
CA ALA A 210 8.47 -0.89 -1.50
C ALA A 210 8.11 0.37 -2.31
N HIS A 211 8.25 0.29 -3.63
CA HIS A 211 7.94 1.41 -4.53
C HIS A 211 6.44 1.68 -4.64
N ALA A 212 5.61 0.64 -4.59
CA ALA A 212 4.16 0.78 -4.67
C ALA A 212 3.55 1.34 -3.37
N ALA A 213 4.18 1.07 -2.24
CA ALA A 213 3.82 1.59 -0.93
C ALA A 213 4.28 3.05 -0.74
#